data_7da6804bcefe5d4428156493a72a784c
#
_entry.id   7da6804bcefe5d4428156493a72a784c
#
_cell.length_a   1.000
_cell.length_b   1.000
_cell.length_c   1.000
_cell.angle_alpha   90.00
_cell.angle_beta   90.00
_cell.angle_gamma   90.00
#
_symmetry.space_group_name_H-M   'P 1'
#
loop_
_entity.id
_entity.type
_entity.pdbx_description
1 polymer ?
#
loop_
_entity_poly.entity_id
_entity_poly.type
_entity_poly.pdbx_seq_one_letter_code
_entity_poly.pdbx_strand_id
1 'polypeptide(L)'
;MNNLPTDTAENLPAELAENLAENLPAELAENLAENLPAELAENLAANLPADFLKYLAESAGDELVPRIAEAIASNPVTAIRLNPFKTKKLLEAGYSIEDILQMIDAEDGGYESIPWCADGFYLNRRPSFTHDPLFHAGLYYVQEPSSMFLSVLQPIIDSLLRSVKRLNVLDLCASPGGKTTHLCSMLGSKENLPNADSLAHASQLPNAERFVHASKLPNSDRSLLICNEVIRSRTGALAENMVKWGRHTNVMVTSDDASKFSALDGFFHMILVDAPCSGEGMFRKDRDSVNEWSVNNVALCASRQQRIVSDVWSSLAEGGYLAYSTCTFNRYENDDNVRWICEELGAKVVDLSEFMKSELEFMKSELESMKSELESLSGILKSKAGGYHFFPGVTKGEGFYFALLQKKSSDVQEQTTFREPSKNVLAALKRIYSIDCFAKGEQKGKDFVPSAEYALSLDYEGVYPSIEVDRQTALLFLARENFILPDAPKGFLRITYKGLGLGFVKNLGNRLNNLHPVNRRIRNLNR
;
A
#
# COMPACT_ATOMS: atom_id res chain seq x y z
N MET A 1 48.26 -3.15 -26.45
CA MET A 1 49.16 -2.69 -25.38
C MET A 1 48.99 -1.19 -25.27
N ASN A 2 48.24 -0.75 -24.27
CA ASN A 2 48.39 0.57 -23.65
C ASN A 2 47.52 0.55 -22.40
N ASN A 3 48.20 0.58 -21.27
CA ASN A 3 47.69 0.66 -19.92
C ASN A 3 46.94 1.98 -19.74
N LEU A 4 45.69 1.90 -19.27
CA LEU A 4 45.03 3.00 -18.60
C LEU A 4 45.25 2.87 -17.08
N PRO A 5 45.57 3.96 -16.36
CA PRO A 5 45.87 3.89 -14.94
C PRO A 5 44.59 3.74 -14.12
N THR A 6 44.63 2.77 -13.23
CA THR A 6 43.71 2.61 -12.10
C THR A 6 44.15 3.54 -10.98
N ASP A 7 43.79 4.83 -11.04
CA ASP A 7 43.94 5.75 -9.88
C ASP A 7 43.25 7.09 -10.19
N THR A 8 41.94 7.18 -10.05
CA THR A 8 41.21 8.47 -9.96
C THR A 8 39.85 8.34 -9.23
N ALA A 9 39.76 7.54 -8.18
CA ALA A 9 38.53 7.48 -7.35
C ALA A 9 38.70 8.13 -5.97
N GLU A 10 39.84 8.70 -5.65
CA GLU A 10 40.14 9.14 -4.29
C GLU A 10 40.27 10.65 -4.11
N ASN A 11 39.54 11.51 -4.75
CA ASN A 11 39.45 12.94 -4.30
C ASN A 11 38.57 13.75 -5.24
N LEU A 12 37.25 13.64 -5.13
CA LEU A 12 36.36 14.68 -5.65
C LEU A 12 36.06 15.66 -4.51
N PRO A 13 36.26 16.99 -4.68
CA PRO A 13 35.85 17.98 -3.68
C PRO A 13 34.31 17.94 -3.46
N ALA A 14 33.86 18.13 -2.24
CA ALA A 14 32.45 18.11 -1.85
C ALA A 14 31.56 19.04 -2.71
N GLU A 15 32.07 20.19 -3.16
CA GLU A 15 31.37 21.11 -4.09
C GLU A 15 31.08 20.52 -5.50
N LEU A 16 31.81 19.51 -5.93
CA LEU A 16 31.53 18.83 -7.21
C LEU A 16 30.47 17.72 -7.04
N ALA A 17 30.38 17.15 -5.85
CA ALA A 17 29.35 16.17 -5.52
C ALA A 17 27.96 16.84 -5.38
N GLU A 18 27.89 18.04 -4.80
CA GLU A 18 26.65 18.84 -4.72
C GLU A 18 26.15 19.26 -6.12
N ASN A 19 27.04 19.75 -7.00
CA ASN A 19 26.67 20.15 -8.37
C ASN A 19 26.29 18.96 -9.29
N LEU A 20 26.73 17.74 -8.98
CA LEU A 20 26.34 16.54 -9.71
C LEU A 20 24.95 16.03 -9.25
N ALA A 21 24.59 16.21 -7.98
CA ALA A 21 23.30 15.78 -7.43
C ALA A 21 22.12 16.61 -7.98
N GLU A 22 22.31 17.91 -8.22
CA GLU A 22 21.27 18.80 -8.76
C GLU A 22 20.92 18.55 -10.24
N ASN A 23 21.79 17.88 -11.01
CA ASN A 23 21.63 17.67 -12.45
C ASN A 23 21.55 16.21 -12.90
N LEU A 24 21.57 15.25 -11.97
CA LEU A 24 21.39 13.84 -12.30
C LEU A 24 19.90 13.50 -12.46
N PRO A 25 19.51 12.74 -13.52
CA PRO A 25 18.18 12.14 -13.59
C PRO A 25 17.91 11.32 -12.32
N ALA A 26 16.71 11.38 -11.77
CA ALA A 26 16.31 10.70 -10.53
C ALA A 26 16.70 9.20 -10.49
N GLU A 27 16.78 8.54 -11.64
CA GLU A 27 17.21 7.15 -11.81
C GLU A 27 18.72 6.92 -11.59
N LEU A 28 19.58 7.94 -11.79
CA LEU A 28 21.01 7.85 -11.49
C LEU A 28 21.29 8.15 -10.02
N ALA A 29 20.48 9.00 -9.39
CA ALA A 29 20.50 9.22 -7.95
C ALA A 29 20.05 7.96 -7.18
N GLU A 30 19.05 7.22 -7.69
CA GLU A 30 18.63 5.92 -7.14
C GLU A 30 19.74 4.86 -7.21
N ASN A 31 20.48 4.75 -8.33
CA ASN A 31 21.58 3.78 -8.48
C ASN A 31 22.82 4.13 -7.62
N LEU A 32 23.04 5.40 -7.32
CA LEU A 32 24.11 5.84 -6.41
C LEU A 32 23.76 5.57 -4.93
N ALA A 33 22.47 5.56 -4.59
CA ALA A 33 22.01 5.20 -3.25
C ALA A 33 22.14 3.69 -2.94
N GLU A 34 22.17 2.83 -3.97
CA GLU A 34 22.25 1.37 -3.81
C GLU A 34 23.63 0.84 -3.38
N ASN A 35 24.72 1.64 -3.51
CA ASN A 35 26.08 1.23 -3.19
C ASN A 35 26.84 2.29 -2.40
N LEU A 36 26.35 2.65 -1.22
CA LEU A 36 27.03 3.62 -0.35
C LEU A 36 28.31 3.02 0.24
N PRO A 37 29.48 3.68 0.09
CA PRO A 37 30.66 3.33 0.89
C PRO A 37 30.38 3.48 2.39
N ALA A 38 30.93 2.59 3.22
CA ALA A 38 30.73 2.59 4.68
C ALA A 38 31.06 3.95 5.35
N GLU A 39 32.05 4.68 4.85
CA GLU A 39 32.42 6.01 5.32
C GLU A 39 31.34 7.08 5.08
N LEU A 40 30.54 6.94 4.00
CA LEU A 40 29.39 7.83 3.74
C LEU A 40 28.21 7.52 4.67
N ALA A 41 28.04 6.26 5.03
CA ALA A 41 27.01 5.83 5.98
C ALA A 41 27.32 6.34 7.41
N GLU A 42 28.59 6.27 7.85
CA GLU A 42 29.02 6.85 9.13
C GLU A 42 28.84 8.37 9.18
N ASN A 43 29.16 9.08 8.08
CA ASN A 43 28.93 10.51 7.95
C ASN A 43 27.43 10.89 7.97
N LEU A 44 26.54 10.03 7.47
CA LEU A 44 25.10 10.27 7.49
C LEU A 44 24.51 10.11 8.90
N ALA A 45 24.91 9.06 9.62
CA ALA A 45 24.51 8.89 11.01
C ALA A 45 24.99 10.05 11.90
N ALA A 46 26.18 10.60 11.60
CA ALA A 46 26.73 11.77 12.27
C ALA A 46 26.02 13.10 11.92
N ASN A 47 25.27 13.15 10.82
CA ASN A 47 24.61 14.37 10.31
C ASN A 47 23.10 14.43 10.63
N LEU A 48 22.54 13.48 11.39
CA LEU A 48 21.15 13.56 11.84
C LEU A 48 20.98 14.72 12.84
N PRO A 49 19.89 15.51 12.76
CA PRO A 49 19.65 16.63 13.66
C PRO A 49 19.65 16.20 15.14
N ALA A 50 20.32 16.95 16.01
CA ALA A 50 20.41 16.62 17.44
C ALA A 50 19.02 16.54 18.11
N ASP A 51 18.09 17.42 17.72
CA ASP A 51 16.71 17.38 18.21
C ASP A 51 15.97 16.14 17.72
N PHE A 52 16.24 15.65 16.49
CA PHE A 52 15.71 14.38 16.02
C PHE A 52 16.20 13.20 16.87
N LEU A 53 17.50 13.13 17.15
CA LEU A 53 18.07 12.06 17.99
C LEU A 53 17.47 12.08 19.41
N LYS A 54 17.22 13.26 19.95
CA LYS A 54 16.52 13.42 21.23
C LYS A 54 15.08 12.89 21.17
N TYR A 55 14.33 13.25 20.13
CA TYR A 55 12.95 12.77 19.95
C TYR A 55 12.88 11.26 19.70
N LEU A 56 13.86 10.75 18.99
CA LEU A 56 14.01 9.31 18.79
C LEU A 56 14.27 8.58 20.12
N ALA A 57 15.14 9.11 20.97
CA ALA A 57 15.42 8.56 22.30
C ALA A 57 14.17 8.56 23.21
N GLU A 58 13.35 9.62 23.14
CA GLU A 58 12.08 9.69 23.89
C GLU A 58 11.09 8.60 23.49
N SER A 59 11.13 8.13 22.25
CA SER A 59 10.20 7.14 21.69
C SER A 59 10.75 5.71 21.75
N ALA A 60 12.02 5.51 21.37
CA ALA A 60 12.67 4.20 21.26
C ALA A 60 13.48 3.79 22.49
N GLY A 61 13.91 4.77 23.33
CA GLY A 61 14.92 4.60 24.37
C GLY A 61 16.34 4.79 23.85
N ASP A 62 17.22 5.29 24.73
CA ASP A 62 18.61 5.65 24.39
C ASP A 62 19.39 4.47 23.79
N GLU A 63 19.13 3.24 24.25
CA GLU A 63 19.84 2.02 23.83
C GLU A 63 19.65 1.71 22.34
N LEU A 64 18.49 2.08 21.75
CA LEU A 64 18.18 1.77 20.35
C LEU A 64 18.60 2.87 19.38
N VAL A 65 18.85 4.10 19.86
CA VAL A 65 19.21 5.25 19.02
C VAL A 65 20.38 4.96 18.08
N PRO A 66 21.52 4.39 18.52
CA PRO A 66 22.65 4.12 17.64
C PRO A 66 22.29 3.15 16.52
N ARG A 67 21.58 2.07 16.84
CA ARG A 67 21.15 1.05 15.88
C ARG A 67 20.17 1.60 14.84
N ILE A 68 19.25 2.45 15.26
CA ILE A 68 18.28 3.09 14.36
C ILE A 68 18.98 4.11 13.46
N ALA A 69 19.90 4.91 13.98
CA ALA A 69 20.66 5.89 13.21
C ALA A 69 21.52 5.20 12.14
N GLU A 70 22.20 4.11 12.47
CA GLU A 70 22.95 3.28 11.52
C GLU A 70 22.05 2.72 10.43
N ALA A 71 20.88 2.21 10.81
CA ALA A 71 19.91 1.69 9.84
C ALA A 71 19.37 2.78 8.90
N ILE A 72 19.13 3.99 9.39
CA ILE A 72 18.74 5.15 8.54
C ILE A 72 19.83 5.47 7.52
N ALA A 73 21.09 5.28 7.88
CA ALA A 73 22.23 5.49 6.98
C ALA A 73 22.44 4.35 5.95
N SER A 74 21.83 3.20 6.13
CA SER A 74 21.97 2.03 5.25
C SER A 74 21.02 2.06 4.04
N ASN A 75 21.16 1.10 3.12
CA ASN A 75 20.28 0.98 1.95
C ASN A 75 18.83 0.68 2.33
N PRO A 76 17.84 1.27 1.62
CA PRO A 76 16.43 1.02 1.89
C PRO A 76 16.03 -0.42 1.58
N VAL A 77 15.04 -0.92 2.31
CA VAL A 77 14.48 -2.25 2.11
C VAL A 77 13.54 -2.25 0.91
N THR A 78 13.69 -3.23 0.02
CA THR A 78 12.74 -3.44 -1.07
C THR A 78 11.72 -4.50 -0.69
N ALA A 79 10.44 -4.17 -0.82
CA ALA A 79 9.36 -5.12 -0.56
C ALA A 79 8.18 -4.88 -1.51
N ILE A 80 7.44 -5.97 -1.74
CA ILE A 80 6.23 -5.97 -2.57
C ILE A 80 5.08 -6.63 -1.82
N ARG A 81 3.85 -6.26 -2.18
CA ARG A 81 2.65 -6.96 -1.77
C ARG A 81 1.91 -7.47 -3.01
N LEU A 82 1.72 -8.77 -3.10
CA LEU A 82 0.98 -9.41 -4.18
C LEU A 82 -0.50 -8.99 -4.13
N ASN A 83 -1.11 -8.90 -5.31
CA ASN A 83 -2.54 -8.70 -5.46
C ASN A 83 -3.24 -10.08 -5.37
N PRO A 84 -3.94 -10.41 -4.28
CA PRO A 84 -4.46 -11.76 -4.07
C PRO A 84 -5.43 -12.20 -5.16
N PHE A 85 -6.15 -11.27 -5.77
CA PHE A 85 -7.13 -11.57 -6.82
C PHE A 85 -6.48 -11.91 -8.16
N LYS A 86 -5.39 -11.22 -8.51
CA LYS A 86 -4.63 -11.48 -9.74
C LYS A 86 -3.69 -12.66 -9.55
N THR A 87 -3.11 -12.81 -8.37
CA THR A 87 -2.35 -14.01 -7.98
C THR A 87 -3.19 -15.26 -8.12
N LYS A 88 -4.45 -15.25 -7.65
CA LYS A 88 -5.37 -16.36 -7.82
C LYS A 88 -5.52 -16.79 -9.28
N LYS A 89 -5.64 -15.84 -10.22
CA LYS A 89 -5.73 -16.18 -11.66
C LYS A 89 -4.49 -16.91 -12.18
N LEU A 90 -3.31 -16.55 -11.67
CA LEU A 90 -2.06 -17.23 -12.04
C LEU A 90 -1.99 -18.62 -11.41
N LEU A 91 -2.40 -18.77 -10.15
CA LEU A 91 -2.49 -20.08 -9.48
C LEU A 91 -3.46 -21.02 -10.22
N GLU A 92 -4.63 -20.51 -10.64
CA GLU A 92 -5.61 -21.25 -11.46
C GLU A 92 -5.05 -21.62 -12.86
N ALA A 93 -4.10 -20.83 -13.38
CA ALA A 93 -3.37 -21.12 -14.61
C ALA A 93 -2.19 -22.11 -14.41
N GLY A 94 -1.96 -22.60 -13.17
CA GLY A 94 -0.96 -23.60 -12.83
C GLY A 94 0.40 -23.05 -12.39
N TYR A 95 0.54 -21.75 -12.16
CA TYR A 95 1.74 -21.17 -11.55
C TYR A 95 1.73 -21.35 -10.03
N SER A 96 2.88 -21.57 -9.42
CA SER A 96 3.07 -21.49 -7.96
C SER A 96 3.36 -20.06 -7.50
N ILE A 97 3.38 -19.79 -6.19
CA ILE A 97 3.84 -18.50 -5.65
C ILE A 97 5.31 -18.28 -5.98
N GLU A 98 6.14 -19.32 -5.89
CA GLU A 98 7.55 -19.31 -6.27
C GLU A 98 7.73 -18.88 -7.73
N ASP A 99 6.94 -19.47 -8.67
CA ASP A 99 6.97 -19.08 -10.08
C ASP A 99 6.63 -17.60 -10.27
N ILE A 100 5.63 -17.09 -9.54
CA ILE A 100 5.19 -15.69 -9.60
C ILE A 100 6.30 -14.76 -9.11
N LEU A 101 6.93 -15.08 -7.98
CA LEU A 101 8.01 -14.27 -7.42
C LEU A 101 9.26 -14.30 -8.30
N GLN A 102 9.59 -15.44 -8.90
CA GLN A 102 10.67 -15.55 -9.89
C GLN A 102 10.41 -14.73 -11.16
N MET A 103 9.15 -14.62 -11.61
CA MET A 103 8.82 -13.75 -12.75
C MET A 103 9.03 -12.27 -12.43
N ILE A 104 8.84 -11.84 -11.18
CA ILE A 104 9.00 -10.45 -10.73
C ILE A 104 10.50 -10.12 -10.57
N ASP A 105 11.29 -11.05 -10.04
CA ASP A 105 12.74 -10.89 -9.81
C ASP A 105 13.52 -12.02 -10.48
N ALA A 106 13.54 -12.00 -11.82
CA ALA A 106 13.97 -13.11 -12.68
C ALA A 106 15.48 -13.46 -12.65
N GLU A 107 16.33 -12.67 -11.97
CA GLU A 107 17.78 -12.89 -11.96
C GLU A 107 18.27 -13.14 -10.52
N ASP A 108 18.35 -14.38 -10.08
CA ASP A 108 19.00 -14.85 -8.82
C ASP A 108 18.62 -14.08 -7.54
N GLY A 109 17.50 -13.35 -7.55
CA GLY A 109 16.97 -12.66 -6.40
C GLY A 109 16.24 -13.64 -5.48
N GLY A 110 16.68 -13.73 -4.22
CA GLY A 110 15.89 -14.41 -3.19
C GLY A 110 14.77 -13.50 -2.69
N TYR A 111 13.78 -14.12 -2.10
CA TYR A 111 12.68 -13.43 -1.41
C TYR A 111 12.48 -14.02 -0.02
N GLU A 112 11.85 -13.26 0.85
CA GLU A 112 11.54 -13.65 2.22
C GLU A 112 10.13 -13.15 2.55
N SER A 113 9.30 -13.95 3.20
CA SER A 113 7.96 -13.56 3.59
C SER A 113 7.98 -12.45 4.63
N ILE A 114 6.99 -11.53 4.56
CA ILE A 114 6.79 -10.52 5.59
C ILE A 114 5.92 -11.13 6.69
N PRO A 115 6.40 -11.23 7.94
CA PRO A 115 5.75 -12.00 8.99
C PRO A 115 4.33 -11.58 9.33
N TRP A 116 3.97 -10.33 9.10
CA TRP A 116 2.65 -9.77 9.38
C TRP A 116 1.76 -9.59 8.16
N CYS A 117 2.17 -10.09 6.98
CA CYS A 117 1.40 -9.96 5.76
C CYS A 117 1.61 -11.15 4.84
N ALA A 118 0.65 -12.05 4.75
CA ALA A 118 0.74 -13.27 3.94
C ALA A 118 1.00 -13.02 2.44
N ASP A 119 0.55 -11.88 1.90
CA ASP A 119 0.79 -11.47 0.51
C ASP A 119 2.07 -10.61 0.38
N GLY A 120 2.81 -10.37 1.46
CA GLY A 120 3.97 -9.48 1.53
C GLY A 120 5.28 -10.23 1.42
N PHE A 121 6.22 -9.70 0.61
CA PHE A 121 7.53 -10.29 0.41
C PHE A 121 8.62 -9.22 0.39
N TYR A 122 9.71 -9.47 1.11
CA TYR A 122 10.98 -8.78 0.94
C TYR A 122 11.66 -9.32 -0.31
N LEU A 123 12.30 -8.44 -1.07
CA LEU A 123 13.16 -8.81 -2.20
C LEU A 123 14.61 -8.54 -1.82
N ASN A 124 15.52 -9.47 -2.12
CA ASN A 124 16.94 -9.33 -1.77
C ASN A 124 17.62 -8.24 -2.58
N ARG A 125 17.04 -7.87 -3.71
CA ARG A 125 17.48 -6.72 -4.54
C ARG A 125 16.26 -5.93 -5.03
N ARG A 126 16.52 -4.73 -5.55
CA ARG A 126 15.50 -3.90 -6.19
C ARG A 126 15.46 -4.16 -7.70
N PRO A 127 14.44 -4.85 -8.23
CA PRO A 127 14.31 -5.03 -9.68
C PRO A 127 13.84 -3.74 -10.35
N SER A 128 14.02 -3.65 -11.67
CA SER A 128 13.46 -2.55 -12.46
C SER A 128 11.96 -2.69 -12.62
N PHE A 129 11.18 -2.26 -11.64
CA PHE A 129 9.72 -2.34 -11.64
C PHE A 129 9.08 -1.69 -12.87
N THR A 130 9.66 -0.60 -13.38
CA THR A 130 9.18 0.08 -14.58
C THR A 130 9.22 -0.83 -15.82
N HIS A 131 10.18 -1.75 -15.89
CA HIS A 131 10.33 -2.70 -17.00
C HIS A 131 9.68 -4.06 -16.73
N ASP A 132 8.81 -4.15 -15.73
CA ASP A 132 8.04 -5.35 -15.46
C ASP A 132 6.57 -5.19 -15.92
N PRO A 133 6.12 -5.92 -16.96
CA PRO A 133 4.72 -5.88 -17.38
C PRO A 133 3.73 -6.29 -16.29
N LEU A 134 4.14 -7.14 -15.34
CA LEU A 134 3.29 -7.58 -14.22
C LEU A 134 3.01 -6.46 -13.22
N PHE A 135 3.97 -5.54 -13.01
CA PHE A 135 3.75 -4.31 -12.25
C PHE A 135 2.67 -3.43 -12.90
N HIS A 136 2.75 -3.25 -14.22
CA HIS A 136 1.76 -2.47 -14.96
C HIS A 136 0.39 -3.16 -15.04
N ALA A 137 0.37 -4.48 -15.04
CA ALA A 137 -0.84 -5.28 -14.92
C ALA A 137 -1.45 -5.24 -13.50
N GLY A 138 -0.73 -4.73 -12.51
CA GLY A 138 -1.17 -4.64 -11.11
C GLY A 138 -1.19 -5.98 -10.38
N LEU A 139 -0.26 -6.89 -10.72
CA LEU A 139 -0.09 -8.14 -10.00
C LEU A 139 0.44 -7.91 -8.59
N TYR A 140 1.20 -6.86 -8.38
CA TYR A 140 1.75 -6.49 -7.09
C TYR A 140 1.85 -4.96 -6.92
N TYR A 141 2.04 -4.54 -5.69
CA TYR A 141 2.32 -3.16 -5.28
C TYR A 141 3.68 -3.13 -4.58
N VAL A 142 4.55 -2.17 -4.95
CA VAL A 142 5.80 -1.92 -4.23
C VAL A 142 5.45 -1.14 -2.97
N GLN A 143 5.56 -1.78 -1.81
CA GLN A 143 5.07 -1.23 -0.55
C GLN A 143 6.12 -1.37 0.54
N GLU A 144 6.21 -0.35 1.39
CA GLU A 144 7.01 -0.36 2.61
C GLU A 144 6.51 -1.46 3.55
N PRO A 145 7.39 -2.38 4.00
CA PRO A 145 6.97 -3.60 4.68
C PRO A 145 6.27 -3.35 6.03
N SER A 146 6.71 -2.38 6.85
CA SER A 146 6.07 -2.10 8.15
C SER A 146 4.63 -1.61 7.97
N SER A 147 4.35 -0.87 6.89
CA SER A 147 2.99 -0.42 6.56
C SER A 147 2.04 -1.56 6.17
N MET A 148 2.57 -2.75 5.82
CA MET A 148 1.78 -3.94 5.58
C MET A 148 1.24 -4.56 6.88
N PHE A 149 1.68 -4.09 8.05
CA PHE A 149 1.09 -4.45 9.35
C PHE A 149 -0.43 -4.16 9.42
N LEU A 150 -0.94 -3.36 8.50
CA LEU A 150 -2.38 -3.15 8.32
C LEU A 150 -3.16 -4.48 8.20
N SER A 151 -2.54 -5.58 7.79
CA SER A 151 -3.12 -6.94 7.77
C SER A 151 -3.73 -7.35 9.11
N VAL A 152 -3.22 -6.85 10.23
CA VAL A 152 -3.74 -7.12 11.58
C VAL A 152 -5.22 -6.73 11.74
N LEU A 153 -5.75 -5.88 10.84
CA LEU A 153 -7.17 -5.49 10.83
C LEU A 153 -8.10 -6.56 10.23
N GLN A 154 -7.60 -7.61 9.59
CA GLN A 154 -8.43 -8.60 8.91
C GLN A 154 -9.49 -9.24 9.84
N PRO A 155 -9.15 -9.72 11.06
CA PRO A 155 -10.14 -10.31 11.97
C PRO A 155 -11.24 -9.31 12.37
N ILE A 156 -10.89 -8.03 12.51
CA ILE A 156 -11.83 -6.96 12.86
C ILE A 156 -12.76 -6.67 11.69
N ILE A 157 -12.21 -6.54 10.48
CA ILE A 157 -12.98 -6.37 9.24
C ILE A 157 -13.96 -7.54 9.06
N ASP A 158 -13.52 -8.76 9.31
CA ASP A 158 -14.35 -9.94 9.24
C ASP A 158 -15.48 -9.94 10.29
N SER A 159 -15.20 -9.48 11.49
CA SER A 159 -16.19 -9.30 12.54
C SER A 159 -17.22 -8.23 12.15
N LEU A 160 -16.77 -7.09 11.63
CA LEU A 160 -17.64 -6.03 11.14
C LEU A 160 -18.53 -6.50 9.99
N LEU A 161 -17.97 -7.22 9.00
CA LEU A 161 -18.73 -7.79 7.88
C LEU A 161 -19.85 -8.74 8.34
N ARG A 162 -19.70 -9.40 9.49
CA ARG A 162 -20.73 -10.25 10.09
C ARG A 162 -21.81 -9.44 10.81
N SER A 163 -21.45 -8.27 11.37
CA SER A 163 -22.33 -7.48 12.22
C SER A 163 -23.19 -6.45 11.47
N VAL A 164 -22.79 -6.08 10.22
CA VAL A 164 -23.51 -5.07 9.43
C VAL A 164 -23.97 -5.62 8.08
N LYS A 165 -25.03 -5.03 7.51
CA LYS A 165 -25.48 -5.35 6.15
C LYS A 165 -24.45 -4.89 5.10
N ARG A 166 -23.87 -3.70 5.33
CA ARG A 166 -22.85 -3.10 4.47
C ARG A 166 -21.80 -2.44 5.34
N LEU A 167 -20.56 -2.86 5.17
CA LEU A 167 -19.40 -2.28 5.84
C LEU A 167 -18.93 -1.04 5.07
N ASN A 168 -19.00 0.13 5.70
CA ASN A 168 -18.51 1.39 5.13
C ASN A 168 -17.14 1.71 5.74
N VAL A 169 -16.12 1.83 4.89
CA VAL A 169 -14.73 2.10 5.26
C VAL A 169 -14.26 3.37 4.56
N LEU A 170 -13.54 4.22 5.27
CA LEU A 170 -12.88 5.40 4.72
C LEU A 170 -11.37 5.26 4.88
N ASP A 171 -10.63 5.44 3.80
CA ASP A 171 -9.21 5.77 3.81
C ASP A 171 -9.09 7.27 3.51
N LEU A 172 -8.80 8.07 4.54
CA LEU A 172 -8.96 9.52 4.48
C LEU A 172 -7.78 10.23 3.80
N CYS A 173 -6.57 9.66 3.88
CA CYS A 173 -5.33 10.21 3.32
C CYS A 173 -4.67 9.18 2.38
N ALA A 174 -5.42 8.76 1.36
CA ALA A 174 -5.23 7.50 0.65
C ALA A 174 -4.04 7.45 -0.32
N SER A 175 -3.60 8.61 -0.85
CA SER A 175 -2.56 8.63 -1.90
C SER A 175 -1.17 8.23 -1.37
N PRO A 176 -0.42 7.44 -2.14
CA PRO A 176 -0.65 6.97 -3.52
C PRO A 176 -1.49 5.69 -3.67
N GLY A 177 -1.99 5.06 -2.59
CA GLY A 177 -2.91 3.92 -2.66
C GLY A 177 -2.37 2.60 -2.09
N GLY A 178 -1.20 2.57 -1.46
CA GLY A 178 -0.63 1.35 -0.89
C GLY A 178 -1.53 0.73 0.21
N LYS A 179 -1.95 1.54 1.18
CA LYS A 179 -2.87 1.11 2.24
C LYS A 179 -4.30 0.92 1.72
N THR A 180 -4.73 1.76 0.78
CA THR A 180 -6.05 1.63 0.12
C THR A 180 -6.21 0.31 -0.62
N THR A 181 -5.22 -0.09 -1.43
CA THR A 181 -5.22 -1.38 -2.15
C THR A 181 -5.16 -2.54 -1.17
N HIS A 182 -4.52 -2.37 -0.01
CA HIS A 182 -4.50 -3.37 1.06
C HIS A 182 -5.88 -3.54 1.70
N LEU A 183 -6.55 -2.43 2.07
CA LEU A 183 -7.94 -2.46 2.52
C LEU A 183 -8.87 -3.12 1.48
N CYS A 184 -8.69 -2.78 0.20
CA CYS A 184 -9.45 -3.39 -0.89
C CYS A 184 -9.28 -4.93 -0.92
N SER A 185 -8.05 -5.43 -0.71
CA SER A 185 -7.79 -6.87 -0.60
C SER A 185 -8.53 -7.50 0.59
N MET A 186 -8.43 -6.89 1.76
CA MET A 186 -9.08 -7.39 2.97
C MET A 186 -10.60 -7.41 2.88
N LEU A 187 -11.20 -6.40 2.26
CA LEU A 187 -12.65 -6.31 2.06
C LEU A 187 -13.18 -7.33 1.06
N GLY A 188 -12.35 -7.77 0.11
CA GLY A 188 -12.71 -8.72 -0.94
C GLY A 188 -12.34 -10.19 -0.67
N SER A 189 -11.63 -10.50 0.42
CA SER A 189 -10.83 -11.71 0.56
C SER A 189 -11.59 -13.04 0.67
N LYS A 190 -12.88 -13.09 1.03
CA LYS A 190 -13.53 -14.37 1.42
C LYS A 190 -14.21 -15.18 0.30
N GLU A 191 -14.45 -14.63 -0.88
CA GLU A 191 -15.13 -15.38 -1.95
C GLU A 191 -14.20 -15.87 -3.08
N ASN A 192 -12.96 -15.41 -3.07
CA ASN A 192 -12.05 -15.61 -4.18
C ASN A 192 -10.75 -16.34 -3.83
N LEU A 193 -10.54 -16.77 -2.59
CA LEU A 193 -9.43 -17.65 -2.26
C LEU A 193 -9.73 -19.07 -2.75
N PRO A 194 -8.75 -19.84 -3.23
CA PRO A 194 -8.91 -21.27 -3.50
C PRO A 194 -9.53 -21.94 -2.27
N ASN A 195 -10.41 -22.93 -2.50
CA ASN A 195 -11.07 -23.67 -1.42
C ASN A 195 -10.08 -23.95 -0.29
N ALA A 196 -10.54 -23.77 0.95
CA ALA A 196 -9.77 -24.01 2.19
C ALA A 196 -9.13 -25.41 2.28
N ASP A 197 -9.36 -26.29 1.30
CA ASP A 197 -8.71 -27.60 1.20
C ASP A 197 -7.24 -27.53 0.79
N SER A 198 -6.77 -26.40 0.22
CA SER A 198 -5.33 -26.14 0.03
C SER A 198 -4.68 -25.44 1.26
N LEU A 199 -5.51 -24.94 2.16
CA LEU A 199 -5.17 -24.47 3.52
C LEU A 199 -5.79 -25.46 4.51
N ALA A 200 -5.39 -26.72 4.43
CA ALA A 200 -5.97 -27.85 5.16
C ALA A 200 -5.90 -27.73 6.71
N HIS A 201 -5.47 -26.62 7.25
CA HIS A 201 -5.31 -26.40 8.70
C HIS A 201 -6.23 -25.32 9.29
N ALA A 202 -7.00 -24.58 8.47
CA ALA A 202 -8.01 -23.64 8.99
C ALA A 202 -9.21 -24.33 9.66
N SER A 203 -9.38 -25.64 9.49
CA SER A 203 -10.48 -26.43 10.05
C SER A 203 -10.32 -26.79 11.54
N GLN A 204 -9.21 -26.45 12.17
CA GLN A 204 -8.95 -26.78 13.59
C GLN A 204 -9.27 -25.66 14.58
N LEU A 205 -9.80 -24.53 14.13
CA LEU A 205 -10.25 -23.48 15.05
C LEU A 205 -11.61 -23.85 15.66
N PRO A 206 -11.80 -23.75 16.99
CA PRO A 206 -12.98 -24.26 17.72
C PRO A 206 -14.34 -23.64 17.32
N ASN A 207 -14.38 -22.72 16.38
CA ASN A 207 -15.60 -22.03 15.90
C ASN A 207 -15.80 -22.10 14.38
N ALA A 208 -15.06 -22.94 13.65
CA ALA A 208 -15.12 -23.02 12.18
C ALA A 208 -16.52 -23.40 11.65
N GLU A 209 -17.30 -24.21 12.38
CA GLU A 209 -18.66 -24.64 11.97
C GLU A 209 -19.70 -23.52 11.93
N ARG A 210 -19.48 -22.39 12.63
CA ARG A 210 -20.38 -21.22 12.56
C ARG A 210 -20.22 -20.38 11.31
N PHE A 211 -19.16 -20.60 10.51
CA PHE A 211 -18.82 -19.78 9.35
C PHE A 211 -19.53 -20.18 8.04
N VAL A 212 -20.19 -21.34 7.99
CA VAL A 212 -20.75 -21.91 6.75
C VAL A 212 -22.11 -21.27 6.34
N HIS A 213 -22.77 -20.53 7.20
CA HIS A 213 -24.13 -20.03 6.95
C HIS A 213 -24.31 -18.53 6.72
N ALA A 214 -23.25 -17.74 6.67
CA ALA A 214 -23.37 -16.30 6.47
C ALA A 214 -23.33 -15.93 4.98
N SER A 215 -24.53 -15.86 4.41
CA SER A 215 -24.95 -15.09 3.22
C SER A 215 -24.36 -15.41 1.85
N LYS A 216 -25.28 -15.72 0.92
CA LYS A 216 -25.10 -15.99 -0.51
C LYS A 216 -24.77 -14.75 -1.39
N LEU A 217 -24.38 -13.61 -0.81
CA LEU A 217 -24.06 -12.39 -1.57
C LEU A 217 -22.54 -12.20 -1.63
N PRO A 218 -22.00 -11.80 -2.80
CA PRO A 218 -20.59 -11.44 -2.95
C PRO A 218 -20.16 -10.36 -1.94
N ASN A 219 -19.00 -10.50 -1.32
CA ASN A 219 -18.49 -9.50 -0.36
C ASN A 219 -18.34 -8.11 -1.00
N SER A 220 -18.13 -8.05 -2.33
CA SER A 220 -18.12 -6.81 -3.10
C SER A 220 -19.37 -5.94 -2.91
N ASP A 221 -20.55 -6.58 -2.73
CA ASP A 221 -21.81 -5.86 -2.54
C ASP A 221 -22.06 -5.49 -1.06
N ARG A 222 -21.27 -6.07 -0.15
CA ARG A 222 -21.40 -5.88 1.29
C ARG A 222 -20.46 -4.82 1.85
N SER A 223 -19.61 -4.22 1.05
CA SER A 223 -18.67 -3.19 1.48
C SER A 223 -18.68 -1.97 0.57
N LEU A 224 -18.35 -0.81 1.15
CA LEU A 224 -18.02 0.43 0.45
C LEU A 224 -16.68 0.91 0.98
N LEU A 225 -15.72 1.10 0.10
CA LEU A 225 -14.45 1.75 0.39
C LEU A 225 -14.42 3.13 -0.26
N ILE A 226 -14.38 4.17 0.56
CA ILE A 226 -14.11 5.53 0.10
C ILE A 226 -12.63 5.81 0.34
N CYS A 227 -11.92 6.20 -0.72
CA CYS A 227 -10.50 6.55 -0.65
C CYS A 227 -10.33 8.01 -1.07
N ASN A 228 -9.93 8.84 -0.11
CA ASN A 228 -9.86 10.29 -0.25
C ASN A 228 -8.42 10.80 -0.32
N GLU A 229 -8.19 11.77 -1.18
CA GLU A 229 -6.94 12.52 -1.22
C GLU A 229 -7.26 14.00 -1.44
N VAL A 230 -6.95 14.83 -0.44
CA VAL A 230 -7.26 16.27 -0.46
C VAL A 230 -6.45 17.02 -1.54
N ILE A 231 -5.23 16.56 -1.84
CA ILE A 231 -4.35 17.18 -2.82
C ILE A 231 -4.68 16.63 -4.21
N ARG A 232 -5.36 17.42 -5.03
CA ARG A 232 -5.85 17.01 -6.36
C ARG A 232 -4.76 16.47 -7.29
N SER A 233 -3.54 17.03 -7.25
CA SER A 233 -2.43 16.53 -8.07
C SER A 233 -2.01 15.09 -7.72
N ARG A 234 -2.28 14.63 -6.50
CA ARG A 234 -1.95 13.28 -6.02
C ARG A 234 -3.07 12.26 -6.27
N THR A 235 -4.31 12.72 -6.55
CA THR A 235 -5.43 11.80 -6.81
C THR A 235 -5.24 10.95 -8.06
N GLY A 236 -4.45 11.42 -9.04
CA GLY A 236 -4.13 10.66 -10.25
C GLY A 236 -3.39 9.36 -9.96
N ALA A 237 -2.41 9.41 -9.06
CA ALA A 237 -1.65 8.22 -8.64
C ALA A 237 -2.54 7.23 -7.86
N LEU A 238 -3.38 7.74 -6.95
CA LEU A 238 -4.36 6.92 -6.23
C LEU A 238 -5.31 6.20 -7.19
N ALA A 239 -5.94 6.94 -8.11
CA ALA A 239 -6.87 6.39 -9.09
C ALA A 239 -6.19 5.33 -9.98
N GLU A 240 -4.97 5.59 -10.44
CA GLU A 240 -4.20 4.64 -11.24
C GLU A 240 -3.93 3.33 -10.48
N ASN A 241 -3.49 3.42 -9.21
CA ASN A 241 -3.20 2.25 -8.40
C ASN A 241 -4.46 1.46 -8.06
N MET A 242 -5.59 2.13 -7.80
CA MET A 242 -6.88 1.45 -7.60
C MET A 242 -7.33 0.71 -8.87
N VAL A 243 -7.13 1.31 -10.04
CA VAL A 243 -7.42 0.68 -11.33
C VAL A 243 -6.52 -0.53 -11.59
N LYS A 244 -5.21 -0.41 -11.37
CA LYS A 244 -4.25 -1.53 -11.50
C LYS A 244 -4.58 -2.67 -10.55
N TRP A 245 -5.02 -2.34 -9.32
CA TRP A 245 -5.39 -3.35 -8.33
C TRP A 245 -6.60 -4.18 -8.78
N GLY A 246 -7.50 -3.55 -9.52
CA GLY A 246 -8.74 -4.16 -9.96
C GLY A 246 -9.85 -3.97 -8.90
N ARG A 247 -11.07 -3.94 -9.38
CA ARG A 247 -12.22 -3.62 -8.54
C ARG A 247 -12.82 -4.88 -7.93
N HIS A 248 -12.74 -5.03 -6.61
CA HIS A 248 -13.35 -6.14 -5.86
C HIS A 248 -14.37 -5.71 -4.82
N THR A 249 -14.52 -4.40 -4.61
CA THR A 249 -15.48 -3.80 -3.71
C THR A 249 -16.13 -2.62 -4.40
N ASN A 250 -17.20 -2.08 -3.83
CA ASN A 250 -17.68 -0.76 -4.21
C ASN A 250 -16.66 0.29 -3.77
N VAL A 251 -15.81 0.74 -4.67
CA VAL A 251 -14.76 1.72 -4.42
C VAL A 251 -15.18 3.08 -4.96
N MET A 252 -14.97 4.12 -4.16
CA MET A 252 -15.18 5.51 -4.54
C MET A 252 -13.89 6.29 -4.27
N VAL A 253 -13.27 6.83 -5.32
CA VAL A 253 -12.13 7.76 -5.19
C VAL A 253 -12.67 9.18 -5.05
N THR A 254 -12.23 9.91 -4.01
CA THR A 254 -12.71 11.26 -3.71
C THR A 254 -11.56 12.24 -3.53
N SER A 255 -11.87 13.55 -3.63
CA SER A 255 -10.89 14.61 -3.40
C SER A 255 -11.55 15.77 -2.67
N ASP A 256 -11.77 15.58 -1.38
CA ASP A 256 -12.39 16.58 -0.50
C ASP A 256 -11.59 16.77 0.79
N ASP A 257 -11.76 17.91 1.45
CA ASP A 257 -11.22 18.17 2.79
C ASP A 257 -11.91 17.29 3.83
N ALA A 258 -11.19 16.89 4.87
CA ALA A 258 -11.68 16.02 5.95
C ALA A 258 -13.00 16.52 6.58
N SER A 259 -13.15 17.84 6.70
CA SER A 259 -14.35 18.48 7.27
C SER A 259 -15.63 18.18 6.49
N LYS A 260 -15.54 17.85 5.18
CA LYS A 260 -16.72 17.49 4.37
C LYS A 260 -17.35 16.17 4.81
N PHE A 261 -16.55 15.28 5.37
CA PHE A 261 -17.02 13.99 5.85
C PHE A 261 -17.81 14.09 7.16
N SER A 262 -17.71 15.19 7.92
CA SER A 262 -18.51 15.42 9.13
C SER A 262 -20.02 15.35 8.88
N ALA A 263 -20.48 15.70 7.66
CA ALA A 263 -21.88 15.57 7.27
C ALA A 263 -22.37 14.10 7.12
N LEU A 264 -21.45 13.14 7.16
CA LEU A 264 -21.73 11.70 7.10
C LEU A 264 -21.82 11.08 8.51
N ASP A 265 -22.50 11.74 9.43
CA ASP A 265 -22.59 11.36 10.85
C ASP A 265 -22.87 9.86 11.06
N GLY A 266 -21.97 9.18 11.78
CA GLY A 266 -22.03 7.76 12.09
C GLY A 266 -22.01 6.81 10.89
N PHE A 267 -21.56 7.27 9.72
CA PHE A 267 -21.63 6.49 8.48
C PHE A 267 -20.55 5.41 8.37
N PHE A 268 -19.33 5.69 8.83
CA PHE A 268 -18.21 4.77 8.68
C PHE A 268 -18.07 3.86 9.90
N HIS A 269 -17.90 2.58 9.65
CA HIS A 269 -17.62 1.58 10.68
C HIS A 269 -16.11 1.49 10.97
N MET A 270 -15.28 1.86 9.97
CA MET A 270 -13.84 1.96 10.10
C MET A 270 -13.33 3.16 9.29
N ILE A 271 -12.42 3.92 9.88
CA ILE A 271 -11.69 5.00 9.23
C ILE A 271 -10.19 4.71 9.39
N LEU A 272 -9.46 4.71 8.27
CA LEU A 272 -8.00 4.75 8.26
C LEU A 272 -7.54 6.19 8.05
N VAL A 273 -6.68 6.67 8.93
CA VAL A 273 -5.97 7.94 8.81
C VAL A 273 -4.48 7.66 8.80
N ASP A 274 -3.94 7.48 7.59
CA ASP A 274 -2.48 7.50 7.38
C ASP A 274 -2.06 8.96 7.32
N ALA A 275 -1.79 9.52 8.49
CA ALA A 275 -1.76 10.96 8.66
C ALA A 275 -0.52 11.59 8.01
N PRO A 276 -0.67 12.75 7.32
CA PRO A 276 0.48 13.50 6.86
C PRO A 276 1.34 13.91 8.05
N CYS A 277 2.61 13.51 8.04
CA CYS A 277 3.53 13.59 9.17
C CYS A 277 4.86 14.24 8.79
N SER A 278 5.77 14.40 9.76
CA SER A 278 7.12 14.97 9.57
C SER A 278 8.05 14.12 8.70
N GLY A 279 7.68 12.85 8.42
CA GLY A 279 8.32 12.03 7.40
C GLY A 279 9.65 11.40 7.81
N GLU A 280 9.90 11.17 9.10
CA GLU A 280 11.16 10.59 9.59
C GLU A 280 11.47 9.21 8.98
N GLY A 281 10.45 8.42 8.62
CA GLY A 281 10.60 7.16 7.89
C GLY A 281 11.00 7.31 6.42
N MET A 282 11.12 8.55 5.91
CA MET A 282 11.65 8.82 4.57
C MET A 282 13.17 9.05 4.56
N PHE A 283 13.80 9.33 5.70
CA PHE A 283 15.22 9.70 5.82
C PHE A 283 16.18 8.72 5.12
N ARG A 284 15.83 7.45 5.10
CA ARG A 284 16.59 6.39 4.45
C ARG A 284 16.42 6.38 2.92
N LYS A 285 15.25 6.79 2.42
CA LYS A 285 14.90 6.78 0.99
C LYS A 285 15.17 8.12 0.31
N ASP A 286 14.97 9.19 1.06
CA ASP A 286 15.06 10.56 0.58
C ASP A 286 15.84 11.38 1.61
N ARG A 287 17.09 11.68 1.28
CA ARG A 287 18.01 12.41 2.15
C ARG A 287 17.60 13.86 2.34
N ASP A 288 16.94 14.46 1.36
CA ASP A 288 16.47 15.84 1.46
C ASP A 288 15.41 15.99 2.56
N SER A 289 14.67 14.93 2.85
CA SER A 289 13.70 14.90 3.93
C SER A 289 14.32 15.16 5.33
N VAL A 290 15.61 14.84 5.51
CA VAL A 290 16.36 15.16 6.75
C VAL A 290 16.51 16.68 6.90
N ASN A 291 16.77 17.40 5.80
CA ASN A 291 16.95 18.85 5.78
C ASN A 291 15.63 19.60 6.00
N GLU A 292 14.50 19.01 5.60
CA GLU A 292 13.16 19.56 5.79
C GLU A 292 12.62 19.34 7.21
N TRP A 293 13.21 18.41 7.96
CA TRP A 293 12.76 18.09 9.30
C TRP A 293 13.13 19.21 10.31
N SER A 294 12.20 19.52 11.20
CA SER A 294 12.44 20.44 12.32
C SER A 294 11.41 20.22 13.43
N VAL A 295 11.75 20.64 14.65
CA VAL A 295 10.82 20.66 15.80
C VAL A 295 9.52 21.38 15.47
N ASN A 296 9.60 22.51 14.75
CA ASN A 296 8.43 23.27 14.33
C ASN A 296 7.57 22.50 13.34
N ASN A 297 8.19 21.77 12.39
CA ASN A 297 7.46 20.94 11.44
C ASN A 297 6.74 19.77 12.14
N VAL A 298 7.38 19.12 13.12
CA VAL A 298 6.74 18.10 13.97
C VAL A 298 5.50 18.66 14.67
N ALA A 299 5.61 19.83 15.32
CA ALA A 299 4.48 20.47 16.00
C ALA A 299 3.34 20.83 15.05
N LEU A 300 3.66 21.34 13.84
CA LEU A 300 2.66 21.64 12.80
C LEU A 300 1.97 20.37 12.30
N CYS A 301 2.72 19.29 12.10
CA CYS A 301 2.17 18.00 11.68
C CYS A 301 1.26 17.41 12.77
N ALA A 302 1.68 17.41 14.03
CA ALA A 302 0.87 16.94 15.15
C ALA A 302 -0.47 17.69 15.24
N SER A 303 -0.45 19.02 15.16
CA SER A 303 -1.67 19.85 15.18
C SER A 303 -2.56 19.60 13.96
N ARG A 304 -1.97 19.40 12.77
CA ARG A 304 -2.71 19.06 11.55
C ARG A 304 -3.40 17.72 11.68
N GLN A 305 -2.73 16.72 12.25
CA GLN A 305 -3.27 15.37 12.49
C GLN A 305 -4.46 15.43 13.43
N GLN A 306 -4.36 16.18 14.55
CA GLN A 306 -5.48 16.40 15.47
C GLN A 306 -6.68 17.03 14.76
N ARG A 307 -6.46 18.06 13.94
CA ARG A 307 -7.52 18.70 13.15
C ARG A 307 -8.19 17.67 12.20
N ILE A 308 -7.39 16.92 11.44
CA ILE A 308 -7.90 15.91 10.49
C ILE A 308 -8.78 14.88 11.19
N VAL A 309 -8.33 14.36 12.34
CA VAL A 309 -9.09 13.38 13.12
C VAL A 309 -10.36 14.00 13.72
N SER A 310 -10.28 15.23 14.26
CA SER A 310 -11.45 15.96 14.76
C SER A 310 -12.51 16.17 13.68
N ASP A 311 -12.09 16.62 12.49
CA ASP A 311 -12.97 16.93 11.39
C ASP A 311 -13.77 15.71 10.90
N VAL A 312 -13.17 14.50 10.97
CA VAL A 312 -13.81 13.27 10.50
C VAL A 312 -14.50 12.49 11.62
N TRP A 313 -14.27 12.84 12.89
CA TRP A 313 -14.68 12.02 14.05
C TRP A 313 -16.17 11.74 14.15
N SER A 314 -17.02 12.73 13.83
CA SER A 314 -18.47 12.54 13.85
C SER A 314 -18.94 11.51 12.83
N SER A 315 -18.22 11.36 11.72
CA SER A 315 -18.56 10.39 10.68
C SER A 315 -18.25 8.94 11.04
N LEU A 316 -17.41 8.71 12.06
CA LEU A 316 -17.19 7.39 12.63
C LEU A 316 -18.38 6.97 13.50
N ALA A 317 -18.93 5.80 13.24
CA ALA A 317 -20.03 5.25 14.02
C ALA A 317 -19.60 4.98 15.47
N GLU A 318 -20.54 5.04 16.42
CA GLU A 318 -20.30 4.56 17.78
C GLU A 318 -19.92 3.08 17.75
N GLY A 319 -18.89 2.69 18.49
CA GLY A 319 -18.29 1.35 18.44
C GLY A 319 -17.44 1.07 17.20
N GLY A 320 -17.37 2.01 16.24
CA GLY A 320 -16.51 1.93 15.06
C GLY A 320 -15.03 2.13 15.38
N TYR A 321 -14.16 1.83 14.42
CA TYR A 321 -12.73 1.79 14.60
C TYR A 321 -12.02 2.88 13.81
N LEU A 322 -11.08 3.57 14.45
CA LEU A 322 -10.09 4.46 13.83
C LEU A 322 -8.75 3.74 13.80
N ALA A 323 -8.23 3.45 12.62
CA ALA A 323 -6.87 3.02 12.40
C ALA A 323 -6.02 4.28 12.12
N TYR A 324 -5.16 4.63 13.07
CA TYR A 324 -4.26 5.79 12.99
C TYR A 324 -2.86 5.33 12.68
N SER A 325 -2.21 5.91 11.68
CA SER A 325 -0.84 5.58 11.30
C SER A 325 -0.05 6.80 10.84
N THR A 326 1.26 6.74 11.02
CA THR A 326 2.24 7.70 10.51
C THR A 326 3.50 6.96 10.04
N CYS A 327 4.32 7.61 9.23
CA CYS A 327 5.67 7.14 8.90
C CYS A 327 6.74 7.91 9.71
N THR A 328 6.44 8.31 10.95
CA THR A 328 7.37 9.05 11.81
C THR A 328 7.59 8.31 13.14
N PHE A 329 8.66 8.65 13.86
CA PHE A 329 9.10 7.95 15.06
C PHE A 329 8.76 8.70 16.33
N ASN A 330 8.64 10.04 16.26
CA ASN A 330 8.49 10.88 17.44
C ASN A 330 7.15 10.65 18.13
N ARG A 331 7.16 10.79 19.46
CA ARG A 331 5.97 10.60 20.29
C ARG A 331 4.90 11.68 20.09
N TYR A 332 5.30 12.89 19.66
CA TYR A 332 4.40 14.04 19.54
C TYR A 332 3.32 13.84 18.47
N GLU A 333 3.70 13.24 17.37
CA GLU A 333 2.78 12.88 16.29
C GLU A 333 2.10 11.52 16.52
N ASN A 334 2.64 10.69 17.39
CA ASN A 334 2.22 9.32 17.65
C ASN A 334 1.49 9.19 18.98
N ASP A 335 2.21 8.90 20.06
CA ASP A 335 1.64 8.60 21.38
C ASP A 335 0.84 9.75 21.97
N ASP A 336 1.30 11.00 21.80
CA ASP A 336 0.62 12.17 22.34
C ASP A 336 -0.70 12.40 21.60
N ASN A 337 -0.73 12.16 20.26
CA ASN A 337 -1.96 12.22 19.50
C ASN A 337 -2.93 11.08 19.85
N VAL A 338 -2.43 9.86 20.08
CA VAL A 338 -3.28 8.75 20.55
C VAL A 338 -3.91 9.05 21.90
N ARG A 339 -3.14 9.62 22.86
CA ARG A 339 -3.69 10.04 24.14
C ARG A 339 -4.74 11.13 23.97
N TRP A 340 -4.44 12.15 23.15
CA TRP A 340 -5.37 13.22 22.86
C TRP A 340 -6.69 12.70 22.24
N ILE A 341 -6.63 11.76 21.29
CA ILE A 341 -7.83 11.12 20.70
C ILE A 341 -8.65 10.41 21.80
N CYS A 342 -8.00 9.74 22.75
CA CYS A 342 -8.68 9.06 23.83
C CYS A 342 -9.34 10.03 24.82
N GLU A 343 -8.66 11.12 25.18
CA GLU A 343 -9.08 12.08 26.19
C GLU A 343 -10.13 13.04 25.64
N GLU A 344 -9.90 13.64 24.47
CA GLU A 344 -10.76 14.70 23.93
C GLU A 344 -11.90 14.15 23.05
N LEU A 345 -11.68 13.03 22.33
CA LEU A 345 -12.68 12.48 21.42
C LEU A 345 -13.39 11.24 21.99
N GLY A 346 -13.00 10.77 23.17
CA GLY A 346 -13.68 9.66 23.85
C GLY A 346 -13.43 8.29 23.19
N ALA A 347 -12.24 8.06 22.65
CA ALA A 347 -11.85 6.75 22.17
C ALA A 347 -11.26 5.84 23.26
N LYS A 348 -11.10 4.56 22.95
CA LYS A 348 -10.24 3.63 23.70
C LYS A 348 -9.27 2.95 22.73
N VAL A 349 -8.03 2.74 23.17
CA VAL A 349 -7.06 1.96 22.39
C VAL A 349 -7.46 0.48 22.40
N VAL A 350 -7.37 -0.15 21.26
CA VAL A 350 -7.57 -1.60 21.08
C VAL A 350 -6.22 -2.29 21.13
N ASP A 351 -6.05 -3.22 22.05
CA ASP A 351 -4.85 -4.03 22.15
C ASP A 351 -4.85 -5.12 21.06
N LEU A 352 -3.84 -5.07 20.18
CA LEU A 352 -3.70 -6.02 19.09
C LEU A 352 -2.79 -7.20 19.46
N SER A 353 -2.27 -7.27 20.68
CA SER A 353 -1.31 -8.30 21.10
C SER A 353 -1.87 -9.72 20.97
N GLU A 354 -3.17 -9.91 21.23
CA GLU A 354 -3.82 -11.22 21.09
C GLU A 354 -3.98 -11.64 19.62
N PHE A 355 -4.30 -10.68 18.74
CA PHE A 355 -4.37 -10.94 17.30
C PHE A 355 -2.98 -11.29 16.73
N MET A 356 -1.94 -10.57 17.17
CA MET A 356 -0.57 -10.87 16.77
C MET A 356 -0.10 -12.24 17.25
N LYS A 357 -0.47 -12.66 18.46
CA LYS A 357 -0.13 -14.00 18.98
C LYS A 357 -0.78 -15.11 18.18
N SER A 358 -2.05 -14.98 17.81
CA SER A 358 -2.77 -16.00 17.05
C SER A 358 -2.18 -16.20 15.66
N GLU A 359 -1.81 -15.12 14.98
CA GLU A 359 -1.10 -15.18 13.70
C GLU A 359 0.30 -15.83 13.87
N LEU A 360 1.03 -15.45 14.92
CA LEU A 360 2.32 -16.01 15.27
C LEU A 360 2.25 -17.52 15.61
N GLU A 361 1.24 -17.97 16.35
CA GLU A 361 1.08 -19.38 16.70
C GLU A 361 0.69 -20.22 15.47
N PHE A 362 -0.11 -19.66 14.57
CA PHE A 362 -0.42 -20.29 13.30
C PHE A 362 0.86 -20.47 12.45
N MET A 363 1.66 -19.41 12.30
CA MET A 363 2.93 -19.46 11.58
C MET A 363 3.93 -20.42 12.23
N LYS A 364 4.01 -20.48 13.56
CA LYS A 364 4.89 -21.41 14.28
C LYS A 364 4.56 -22.88 14.02
N SER A 365 3.28 -23.22 13.87
CA SER A 365 2.86 -24.61 13.61
C SER A 365 3.24 -25.10 12.22
N GLU A 366 3.38 -24.19 11.24
CA GLU A 366 3.84 -24.51 9.90
C GLU A 366 5.37 -24.46 9.72
N LEU A 367 6.09 -23.78 10.62
CA LEU A 367 7.47 -23.34 10.41
C LEU A 367 8.40 -23.66 11.60
N GLU A 368 8.54 -24.94 11.96
CA GLU A 368 9.66 -25.39 12.85
C GLU A 368 11.04 -25.00 12.31
N SER A 369 11.15 -24.54 11.05
CA SER A 369 12.40 -24.14 10.39
C SER A 369 12.72 -22.64 10.44
N MET A 370 11.82 -21.74 10.89
CA MET A 370 11.97 -20.30 10.72
C MET A 370 12.21 -19.52 12.03
N LYS A 371 13.30 -19.82 12.72
CA LYS A 371 13.74 -19.02 13.89
C LYS A 371 13.97 -17.54 13.57
N SER A 372 14.40 -17.20 12.35
CA SER A 372 14.69 -15.82 11.91
C SER A 372 13.44 -14.94 11.81
N GLU A 373 12.27 -15.50 11.48
CA GLU A 373 11.04 -14.72 11.38
C GLU A 373 10.44 -14.35 12.75
N LEU A 374 10.64 -15.20 13.75
CA LEU A 374 10.27 -14.89 15.13
C LEU A 374 11.05 -13.70 15.70
N GLU A 375 12.32 -13.56 15.31
CA GLU A 375 13.16 -12.43 15.73
C GLU A 375 12.68 -11.11 15.09
N SER A 376 12.15 -11.13 13.86
CA SER A 376 11.64 -9.93 13.20
C SER A 376 10.36 -9.39 13.83
N LEU A 377 9.48 -10.25 14.36
CA LEU A 377 8.30 -9.84 15.11
C LEU A 377 8.64 -9.35 16.53
N SER A 378 9.74 -9.82 17.11
CA SER A 378 10.24 -9.33 18.40
C SER A 378 10.66 -7.86 18.35
N GLY A 379 10.87 -7.29 17.15
CA GLY A 379 11.25 -5.91 16.95
C GLY A 379 10.08 -4.91 16.93
N ILE A 380 8.82 -5.36 16.96
CA ILE A 380 7.66 -4.46 17.04
C ILE A 380 7.49 -4.00 18.49
N LEU A 381 7.67 -2.71 18.74
CA LEU A 381 7.64 -2.16 20.09
C LEU A 381 6.26 -1.58 20.40
N LYS A 382 5.59 -2.13 21.42
CA LYS A 382 4.35 -1.55 21.93
C LYS A 382 4.64 -0.28 22.72
N SER A 383 4.00 0.82 22.33
CA SER A 383 4.17 2.11 22.98
C SER A 383 3.39 2.21 24.31
N LYS A 384 3.73 3.22 25.12
CA LYS A 384 3.03 3.50 26.38
C LYS A 384 1.58 3.95 26.18
N ALA A 385 1.25 4.52 25.02
CA ALA A 385 -0.11 4.88 24.64
C ALA A 385 -0.89 3.71 24.03
N GLY A 386 -0.25 2.55 23.84
CA GLY A 386 -0.86 1.32 23.31
C GLY A 386 -0.79 1.16 21.80
N GLY A 387 -0.08 2.06 21.09
CA GLY A 387 0.27 1.90 19.68
C GLY A 387 1.48 0.98 19.48
N TYR A 388 1.90 0.81 18.24
CA TYR A 388 2.99 -0.08 17.83
C TYR A 388 3.99 0.68 16.97
N HIS A 389 5.25 0.69 17.37
CA HIS A 389 6.36 1.29 16.65
C HIS A 389 7.15 0.24 15.88
N PHE A 390 7.51 0.59 14.65
CA PHE A 390 8.40 -0.14 13.77
C PHE A 390 9.60 0.76 13.49
N PHE A 391 10.73 0.54 14.15
CA PHE A 391 11.92 1.33 13.93
C PHE A 391 12.86 0.64 12.93
N PRO A 392 13.46 1.39 11.98
CA PRO A 392 14.48 0.84 11.09
C PRO A 392 15.63 0.24 11.89
N GLY A 393 16.18 -0.89 11.44
CA GLY A 393 17.21 -1.62 12.15
C GLY A 393 16.71 -2.46 13.33
N VAL A 394 15.56 -2.15 13.92
CA VAL A 394 14.88 -2.98 14.93
C VAL A 394 13.89 -3.92 14.23
N THR A 395 13.11 -3.39 13.33
CA THR A 395 12.33 -4.15 12.33
C THR A 395 12.95 -3.98 10.94
N LYS A 396 12.73 -4.96 10.04
CA LYS A 396 13.16 -4.89 8.65
C LYS A 396 12.19 -4.00 7.86
N GLY A 397 12.35 -2.67 7.97
CA GLY A 397 11.48 -1.66 7.36
C GLY A 397 12.06 -0.26 7.49
N GLU A 398 11.30 0.74 6.98
CA GLU A 398 11.72 2.15 6.96
C GLU A 398 11.21 2.95 8.17
N GLY A 399 10.29 2.38 8.90
CA GLY A 399 9.67 2.99 10.06
C GLY A 399 8.18 3.28 9.86
N PHE A 400 7.44 2.98 10.90
CA PHE A 400 5.98 3.09 10.91
C PHE A 400 5.46 3.14 12.34
N TYR A 401 4.37 3.85 12.54
CA TYR A 401 3.59 3.80 13.75
C TYR A 401 2.16 3.42 13.43
N PHE A 402 1.56 2.58 14.26
CA PHE A 402 0.18 2.16 14.10
C PHE A 402 -0.55 2.08 15.44
N ALA A 403 -1.74 2.65 15.52
CA ALA A 403 -2.64 2.50 16.65
C ALA A 403 -4.06 2.24 16.18
N LEU A 404 -4.74 1.28 16.79
CA LEU A 404 -6.15 1.06 16.57
C LEU A 404 -6.95 1.57 17.76
N LEU A 405 -7.91 2.44 17.48
CA LEU A 405 -8.78 3.03 18.47
C LEU A 405 -10.24 2.68 18.17
N GLN A 406 -11.05 2.51 19.20
CA GLN A 406 -12.48 2.31 19.08
C GLN A 406 -13.22 3.49 19.68
N LYS A 407 -14.17 4.08 18.94
CA LYS A 407 -15.06 5.11 19.45
C LYS A 407 -15.98 4.52 20.50
N LYS A 408 -16.04 5.11 21.69
CA LYS A 408 -16.93 4.64 22.75
C LYS A 408 -18.39 4.70 22.29
N SER A 409 -19.17 3.70 22.69
CA SER A 409 -20.61 3.72 22.50
C SER A 409 -21.28 4.40 23.70
N SER A 410 -22.33 5.18 23.44
CA SER A 410 -23.18 5.76 24.48
C SER A 410 -24.07 4.70 25.16
N ASP A 411 -24.31 3.57 24.49
CA ASP A 411 -25.14 2.48 25.02
C ASP A 411 -24.30 1.50 25.86
N VAL A 412 -24.74 1.23 27.09
CA VAL A 412 -24.07 0.36 28.08
C VAL A 412 -24.14 -1.13 27.71
N GLN A 413 -24.88 -1.51 26.67
CA GLN A 413 -25.00 -2.91 26.22
C GLN A 413 -23.79 -3.32 25.37
N GLU A 414 -23.15 -4.43 25.73
CA GLU A 414 -21.91 -4.97 25.11
C GLU A 414 -22.02 -5.36 23.61
N GLN A 415 -23.20 -5.29 23.01
CA GLN A 415 -23.38 -5.54 21.58
C GLN A 415 -23.57 -4.22 20.83
N THR A 416 -22.52 -3.79 20.13
CA THR A 416 -22.57 -2.63 19.25
C THR A 416 -23.53 -2.92 18.09
N THR A 417 -24.72 -2.33 18.11
CA THR A 417 -25.66 -2.34 16.98
C THR A 417 -25.44 -1.09 16.15
N PHE A 418 -24.79 -1.24 15.00
CA PHE A 418 -24.59 -0.12 14.07
C PHE A 418 -25.94 0.32 13.47
N ARG A 419 -26.17 1.64 13.46
CA ARG A 419 -27.40 2.22 12.91
C ARG A 419 -27.33 2.31 11.38
N GLU A 420 -28.44 2.06 10.70
CA GLU A 420 -28.54 2.30 9.26
C GLU A 420 -28.43 3.81 8.97
N PRO A 421 -27.74 4.22 7.87
CA PRO A 421 -27.56 5.62 7.54
C PRO A 421 -28.90 6.33 7.30
N SER A 422 -29.07 7.52 7.86
CA SER A 422 -30.25 8.33 7.64
C SER A 422 -30.34 8.82 6.18
N LYS A 423 -31.53 9.26 5.74
CA LYS A 423 -31.72 9.87 4.41
C LYS A 423 -30.82 11.09 4.21
N ASN A 424 -30.59 11.88 5.27
CA ASN A 424 -29.72 13.07 5.22
C ASN A 424 -28.25 12.68 4.98
N VAL A 425 -27.76 11.63 5.66
CA VAL A 425 -26.40 11.08 5.46
C VAL A 425 -26.23 10.58 4.03
N LEU A 426 -27.21 9.84 3.49
CA LEU A 426 -27.17 9.38 2.10
C LEU A 426 -27.24 10.54 1.08
N ALA A 427 -27.94 11.61 1.40
CA ALA A 427 -27.96 12.83 0.58
C ALA A 427 -26.63 13.60 0.66
N ALA A 428 -25.97 13.62 1.82
CA ALA A 428 -24.64 14.19 2.01
C ALA A 428 -23.58 13.41 1.23
N LEU A 429 -23.63 12.09 1.23
CA LEU A 429 -22.71 11.23 0.48
C LEU A 429 -22.71 11.57 -1.04
N LYS A 430 -23.87 11.88 -1.61
CA LYS A 430 -23.98 12.28 -3.02
C LYS A 430 -23.32 13.64 -3.34
N ARG A 431 -23.00 14.45 -2.34
CA ARG A 431 -22.33 15.75 -2.48
C ARG A 431 -20.82 15.66 -2.37
N ILE A 432 -20.28 14.53 -1.91
CA ILE A 432 -18.84 14.26 -1.90
C ILE A 432 -18.37 14.17 -3.35
N TYR A 433 -17.33 14.94 -3.66
CA TYR A 433 -16.75 14.94 -5.01
C TYR A 433 -16.06 13.60 -5.28
N SER A 434 -16.54 12.87 -6.28
CA SER A 434 -15.98 11.57 -6.68
C SER A 434 -15.37 11.64 -8.08
N ILE A 435 -14.31 10.85 -8.25
CA ILE A 435 -13.59 10.68 -9.52
C ILE A 435 -14.00 9.33 -10.11
N ASP A 436 -14.57 9.34 -11.32
CA ASP A 436 -14.85 8.10 -12.05
C ASP A 436 -13.56 7.59 -12.71
N CYS A 437 -12.85 6.70 -12.00
CA CYS A 437 -11.65 6.07 -12.49
C CYS A 437 -11.88 4.64 -13.03
N PHE A 438 -13.14 4.14 -13.02
CA PHE A 438 -13.47 2.78 -13.44
C PHE A 438 -14.38 2.73 -14.69
N ALA A 439 -14.46 3.81 -15.44
CA ALA A 439 -15.25 3.86 -16.66
C ALA A 439 -14.77 2.82 -17.68
N LYS A 440 -15.70 2.06 -18.26
CA LYS A 440 -15.39 1.02 -19.28
C LYS A 440 -14.86 1.61 -20.59
N GLY A 441 -15.09 2.90 -20.85
CA GLY A 441 -14.69 3.61 -22.06
C GLY A 441 -15.56 4.82 -22.33
N GLU A 442 -15.38 5.41 -23.49
CA GLU A 442 -16.10 6.62 -23.93
C GLU A 442 -16.63 6.50 -25.36
N GLN A 443 -17.77 7.13 -25.64
CA GLN A 443 -18.31 7.20 -26.98
C GLN A 443 -17.55 8.26 -27.79
N LYS A 444 -16.88 7.84 -28.87
CA LYS A 444 -16.20 8.74 -29.84
C LYS A 444 -16.80 8.55 -31.23
N GLY A 445 -17.70 9.44 -31.61
CA GLY A 445 -18.46 9.32 -32.86
C GLY A 445 -19.31 8.05 -32.88
N LYS A 446 -19.05 7.14 -33.83
CA LYS A 446 -19.77 5.85 -33.95
C LYS A 446 -19.14 4.74 -33.11
N ASP A 447 -17.90 4.91 -32.64
CA ASP A 447 -17.15 3.90 -31.91
C ASP A 447 -17.23 4.14 -30.40
N PHE A 448 -17.46 3.06 -29.63
CA PHE A 448 -17.18 3.04 -28.21
C PHE A 448 -15.71 2.65 -28.02
N VAL A 449 -14.89 3.59 -27.54
CA VAL A 449 -13.45 3.39 -27.33
C VAL A 449 -13.23 2.89 -25.91
N PRO A 450 -12.73 1.65 -25.73
CA PRO A 450 -12.50 1.09 -24.39
C PRO A 450 -11.39 1.85 -23.67
N SER A 451 -11.54 2.03 -22.36
CA SER A 451 -10.52 2.64 -21.49
C SER A 451 -9.41 1.65 -21.16
N ALA A 452 -8.22 2.16 -20.83
CA ALA A 452 -7.13 1.34 -20.30
C ALA A 452 -7.56 0.67 -18.97
N GLU A 453 -8.34 1.38 -18.18
CA GLU A 453 -8.91 0.96 -16.90
C GLU A 453 -9.73 -0.33 -17.05
N TYR A 454 -10.55 -0.41 -18.08
CA TYR A 454 -11.37 -1.58 -18.35
C TYR A 454 -10.52 -2.82 -18.68
N ALA A 455 -9.39 -2.64 -19.39
CA ALA A 455 -8.49 -3.76 -19.67
C ALA A 455 -7.85 -4.35 -18.40
N LEU A 456 -7.54 -3.50 -17.42
CA LEU A 456 -6.90 -3.88 -16.16
C LEU A 456 -7.88 -4.47 -15.14
N SER A 457 -9.17 -4.17 -15.31
CA SER A 457 -10.23 -4.56 -14.38
C SER A 457 -10.37 -6.08 -14.27
N LEU A 458 -10.67 -6.54 -13.06
CA LEU A 458 -11.09 -7.92 -12.80
C LEU A 458 -12.52 -8.18 -13.28
N ASP A 459 -13.31 -7.13 -13.46
CA ASP A 459 -14.68 -7.18 -14.01
C ASP A 459 -14.70 -7.17 -15.54
N TYR A 460 -13.57 -7.47 -16.20
CA TYR A 460 -13.53 -7.53 -17.66
C TYR A 460 -14.39 -8.68 -18.20
N GLU A 461 -15.43 -8.34 -18.95
CA GLU A 461 -16.49 -9.24 -19.43
C GLU A 461 -16.15 -9.97 -20.74
N GLY A 462 -14.93 -9.85 -21.27
CA GLY A 462 -14.54 -10.50 -22.51
C GLY A 462 -15.15 -9.89 -23.79
N VAL A 463 -15.62 -8.64 -23.72
CA VAL A 463 -16.28 -7.95 -24.86
C VAL A 463 -15.38 -7.83 -26.09
N TYR A 464 -14.07 -7.68 -25.90
CA TYR A 464 -13.09 -7.60 -26.98
C TYR A 464 -12.15 -8.80 -26.93
N PRO A 465 -11.68 -9.32 -28.10
CA PRO A 465 -10.71 -10.39 -28.14
C PRO A 465 -9.44 -10.03 -27.34
N SER A 466 -8.94 -10.97 -26.56
CA SER A 466 -7.68 -10.83 -25.83
C SER A 466 -6.55 -11.48 -26.62
N ILE A 467 -5.43 -10.79 -26.74
CA ILE A 467 -4.22 -11.26 -27.41
C ILE A 467 -3.13 -11.36 -26.36
N GLU A 468 -2.69 -12.58 -26.10
CA GLU A 468 -1.55 -12.85 -25.24
C GLU A 468 -0.25 -12.50 -25.97
N VAL A 469 0.63 -11.74 -25.31
CA VAL A 469 1.90 -11.33 -25.90
C VAL A 469 3.08 -11.76 -25.02
N ASP A 470 4.27 -11.86 -25.63
CA ASP A 470 5.50 -12.07 -24.91
C ASP A 470 5.96 -10.81 -24.15
N ARG A 471 6.99 -10.95 -23.31
CA ARG A 471 7.52 -9.84 -22.49
C ARG A 471 7.99 -8.67 -23.34
N GLN A 472 8.68 -8.92 -24.44
CA GLN A 472 9.21 -7.88 -25.32
C GLN A 472 8.09 -7.07 -25.95
N THR A 473 7.06 -7.74 -26.50
CA THR A 473 5.88 -7.10 -27.10
C THR A 473 5.07 -6.34 -26.03
N ALA A 474 4.97 -6.86 -24.81
CA ALA A 474 4.32 -6.17 -23.70
C ALA A 474 5.05 -4.85 -23.36
N LEU A 475 6.37 -4.86 -23.31
CA LEU A 475 7.16 -3.65 -23.09
C LEU A 475 7.04 -2.63 -24.22
N LEU A 476 7.04 -3.08 -25.49
CA LEU A 476 6.78 -2.20 -26.65
C LEU A 476 5.40 -1.57 -26.55
N PHE A 477 4.38 -2.35 -26.17
CA PHE A 477 3.03 -1.82 -25.92
C PHE A 477 3.03 -0.75 -24.82
N LEU A 478 3.65 -1.02 -23.67
CA LEU A 478 3.73 -0.10 -22.53
C LEU A 478 4.54 1.17 -22.85
N ALA A 479 5.57 1.06 -23.68
CA ALA A 479 6.36 2.20 -24.17
C ALA A 479 5.67 2.98 -25.31
N ARG A 480 4.56 2.45 -25.86
CA ARG A 480 3.87 2.99 -27.05
C ARG A 480 4.73 2.93 -28.32
N GLU A 481 5.69 2.01 -28.36
CA GLU A 481 6.50 1.73 -29.54
C GLU A 481 5.73 0.87 -30.57
N ASN A 482 6.27 0.80 -31.79
CA ASN A 482 5.66 0.02 -32.85
C ASN A 482 5.89 -1.48 -32.65
N PHE A 483 4.85 -2.25 -32.78
CA PHE A 483 4.90 -3.73 -32.83
C PHE A 483 3.81 -4.25 -33.76
N ILE A 484 3.87 -5.52 -34.09
CA ILE A 484 2.91 -6.21 -34.95
C ILE A 484 2.24 -7.33 -34.18
N LEU A 485 1.00 -7.61 -34.54
CA LEU A 485 0.23 -8.76 -34.05
C LEU A 485 -0.16 -9.60 -35.29
N PRO A 486 0.64 -10.59 -35.67
CA PRO A 486 0.33 -11.44 -36.81
C PRO A 486 -1.04 -12.09 -36.63
N ASP A 487 -1.82 -12.15 -37.72
CA ASP A 487 -3.14 -12.84 -37.78
C ASP A 487 -4.21 -12.35 -36.79
N ALA A 488 -3.95 -11.25 -36.06
CA ALA A 488 -4.91 -10.68 -35.13
C ALA A 488 -6.09 -10.03 -35.87
N PRO A 489 -7.35 -10.20 -35.40
CA PRO A 489 -8.52 -9.61 -36.03
C PRO A 489 -8.49 -8.08 -36.00
N LYS A 490 -9.14 -7.43 -36.98
CA LYS A 490 -9.33 -5.98 -37.00
C LYS A 490 -10.29 -5.56 -35.89
N GLY A 491 -10.09 -4.35 -35.34
CA GLY A 491 -10.91 -3.77 -34.29
C GLY A 491 -10.15 -3.56 -32.98
N PHE A 492 -10.88 -3.40 -31.89
CA PHE A 492 -10.28 -3.26 -30.56
C PHE A 492 -9.86 -4.64 -30.02
N LEU A 493 -8.62 -4.71 -29.54
CA LEU A 493 -8.02 -5.91 -28.97
C LEU A 493 -7.45 -5.58 -27.60
N ARG A 494 -7.73 -6.44 -26.63
CA ARG A 494 -7.12 -6.36 -25.30
C ARG A 494 -5.76 -7.04 -25.32
N ILE A 495 -4.72 -6.33 -24.94
CA ILE A 495 -3.38 -6.91 -24.78
C ILE A 495 -3.27 -7.50 -23.39
N THR A 496 -2.81 -8.76 -23.33
CA THR A 496 -2.58 -9.50 -22.08
C THR A 496 -1.16 -10.02 -22.00
N TYR A 497 -0.64 -10.10 -20.77
CA TYR A 497 0.62 -10.75 -20.45
C TYR A 497 0.42 -11.67 -19.25
N LYS A 498 0.78 -12.95 -19.39
CA LYS A 498 0.50 -13.98 -18.38
C LYS A 498 -1.00 -14.02 -17.97
N GLY A 499 -1.89 -13.85 -18.94
CA GLY A 499 -3.34 -13.82 -18.73
C GLY A 499 -3.89 -12.53 -18.08
N LEU A 500 -3.02 -11.59 -17.69
CA LEU A 500 -3.39 -10.32 -17.08
C LEU A 500 -3.45 -9.20 -18.12
N GLY A 501 -4.47 -8.34 -18.04
CA GLY A 501 -4.66 -7.23 -18.98
C GLY A 501 -3.63 -6.11 -18.76
N LEU A 502 -3.15 -5.55 -19.86
CA LEU A 502 -2.26 -4.40 -19.90
C LEU A 502 -2.94 -3.15 -20.47
N GLY A 503 -3.87 -3.31 -21.41
CA GLY A 503 -4.55 -2.20 -22.07
C GLY A 503 -5.18 -2.65 -23.39
N PHE A 504 -5.51 -1.67 -24.25
CA PHE A 504 -6.11 -1.94 -25.57
C PHE A 504 -5.28 -1.35 -26.70
N VAL A 505 -5.40 -2.00 -27.87
CA VAL A 505 -5.02 -1.45 -29.17
C VAL A 505 -6.21 -1.47 -30.12
N LYS A 506 -6.24 -0.60 -31.12
CA LYS A 506 -7.15 -0.72 -32.27
C LYS A 506 -6.35 -1.21 -33.49
N ASN A 507 -6.60 -2.46 -33.91
CA ASN A 507 -5.97 -3.03 -35.10
C ASN A 507 -6.70 -2.55 -36.35
N LEU A 508 -6.02 -1.81 -37.21
CA LEU A 508 -6.53 -1.31 -38.50
C LEU A 508 -6.17 -2.25 -39.67
N GLY A 509 -5.43 -3.31 -39.40
CA GLY A 509 -4.91 -4.27 -40.39
C GLY A 509 -3.51 -3.96 -40.87
N ASN A 510 -3.21 -2.72 -41.20
CA ASN A 510 -1.86 -2.26 -41.64
C ASN A 510 -1.06 -1.60 -40.53
N ARG A 511 -1.69 -1.24 -39.41
CA ARG A 511 -1.05 -0.66 -38.22
C ARG A 511 -1.91 -0.86 -36.99
N LEU A 512 -1.29 -0.75 -35.82
CA LEU A 512 -1.92 -0.74 -34.52
C LEU A 512 -1.97 0.68 -33.96
N ASN A 513 -3.14 1.13 -33.52
CA ASN A 513 -3.25 2.33 -32.71
C ASN A 513 -3.19 1.91 -31.23
N ASN A 514 -2.10 2.25 -30.57
CA ASN A 514 -1.89 1.95 -29.15
C ASN A 514 -2.70 2.90 -28.29
N LEU A 515 -3.60 2.37 -27.44
CA LEU A 515 -4.48 3.13 -26.55
C LEU A 515 -3.92 3.25 -25.12
N HIS A 516 -2.69 2.76 -24.87
CA HIS A 516 -2.06 2.95 -23.57
C HIS A 516 -1.89 4.45 -23.26
N PRO A 517 -2.24 4.92 -22.04
CA PRO A 517 -2.18 6.34 -21.70
C PRO A 517 -0.76 6.91 -21.85
N VAL A 518 -0.64 8.09 -22.47
CA VAL A 518 0.67 8.70 -22.76
C VAL A 518 1.45 9.04 -21.49
N ASN A 519 0.76 9.45 -20.45
CA ASN A 519 1.34 9.79 -19.14
C ASN A 519 1.84 8.57 -18.35
N ARG A 520 1.41 7.35 -18.73
CA ARG A 520 1.82 6.09 -18.10
C ARG A 520 2.88 5.32 -18.92
N ARG A 521 3.30 5.87 -20.07
CA ARG A 521 4.23 5.16 -20.96
C ARG A 521 5.61 4.98 -20.31
N ILE A 522 6.24 3.86 -20.54
CA ILE A 522 7.67 3.67 -20.27
C ILE A 522 8.46 4.58 -21.22
N ARG A 523 9.32 5.44 -20.67
CA ARG A 523 10.05 6.45 -21.46
C ARG A 523 11.34 5.93 -22.07
N ASN A 524 11.95 4.93 -21.46
CA ASN A 524 13.23 4.38 -21.90
C ASN A 524 13.20 2.85 -21.77
N LEU A 525 13.34 2.14 -22.91
CA LEU A 525 13.39 0.66 -22.98
C LEU A 525 14.81 0.10 -22.95
N ASN A 526 15.83 0.95 -23.08
CA ASN A 526 17.24 0.54 -23.27
C ASN A 526 18.03 0.48 -21.95
N ARG A 527 17.38 0.16 -20.85
CA ARG A 527 18.05 -0.05 -19.56
C ARG A 527 17.90 -1.48 -19.07
#